data_7be21584b3ffa2f9d0702f9eec0ed0b3
#
_entry.id   7be21584b3ffa2f9d0702f9eec0ed0b3
#
_cell.length_a   1.000
_cell.length_b   1.000
_cell.length_c   1.000
_cell.angle_alpha   90.00
_cell.angle_beta   90.00
_cell.angle_gamma   90.00
#
_symmetry.space_group_name_H-M   'P 1'
#
loop_
_entity.id
_entity.type
_entity.pdbx_description
1 polymer ?
#
loop_
_entity_poly.entity_id
_entity_poly.type
_entity_poly.pdbx_seq_one_letter_code
_entity_poly.pdbx_strand_id
1 'polypeptide(L)'
;GAAEWDDDSLGCPESATYYDIRNAPYKGIIYTLSDGTKFWEYHSNTDDSIIIRCSEITPVSGKTTNITKEAKLRDSKGVTLLRRNFSSGKFEAQKALTPEDHNFLVDIFDVETNLTTATNCNTIFKLDFDAPGRRNEIEFICEKDYKAFDLFWSGMQAKAPVVGRIIGPYLTGNPIPTLPKSTP
;
A
#
# COMPACT_ATOMS: atom_id res chain seq x y z
N GLY A 1 3.67 19.47 -10.47
CA GLY A 1 4.38 18.84 -11.58
C GLY A 1 3.44 17.99 -12.42
N ALA A 2 3.79 17.70 -13.67
CA ALA A 2 3.01 16.79 -14.52
C ALA A 2 3.16 15.34 -14.03
N ALA A 3 2.10 14.57 -14.11
CA ALA A 3 2.09 13.18 -13.70
C ALA A 3 1.16 12.33 -14.57
N GLU A 4 1.35 11.02 -14.52
CA GLU A 4 0.47 10.03 -15.15
C GLU A 4 0.11 8.98 -14.10
N TRP A 5 -1.14 8.50 -14.13
CA TRP A 5 -1.65 7.51 -13.20
C TRP A 5 -2.37 6.38 -13.95
N ASP A 6 -2.41 5.20 -13.36
CA ASP A 6 -2.96 4.00 -13.98
C ASP A 6 -4.45 3.82 -13.69
N ASP A 7 -5.04 4.69 -12.89
CA ASP A 7 -6.46 4.66 -12.54
C ASP A 7 -7.01 6.06 -12.21
N ASP A 8 -8.31 6.15 -12.07
CA ASP A 8 -9.05 7.38 -11.82
C ASP A 8 -8.92 7.93 -10.39
N SER A 9 -8.20 7.24 -9.51
CA SER A 9 -7.82 7.80 -8.22
C SER A 9 -6.80 8.91 -8.34
N LEU A 10 -6.22 9.10 -9.52
CA LEU A 10 -5.10 9.99 -9.78
C LEU A 10 -3.94 9.78 -8.78
N GLY A 11 -3.73 8.55 -8.34
CA GLY A 11 -2.73 8.20 -7.34
C GLY A 11 -3.08 8.60 -5.90
N CYS A 12 -4.32 9.04 -5.64
CA CYS A 12 -4.80 9.41 -4.31
C CYS A 12 -5.70 8.29 -3.75
N PRO A 13 -5.17 7.36 -2.96
CA PRO A 13 -5.90 6.17 -2.54
C PRO A 13 -7.12 6.44 -1.66
N GLU A 14 -7.20 7.62 -1.05
CA GLU A 14 -8.30 7.98 -0.14
C GLU A 14 -9.59 8.40 -0.87
N SER A 15 -9.49 8.71 -2.16
CA SER A 15 -10.59 9.32 -2.92
C SER A 15 -11.40 8.33 -3.75
N ALA A 16 -10.86 7.17 -4.10
CA ALA A 16 -11.50 6.24 -5.01
C ALA A 16 -12.23 5.13 -4.26
N THR A 17 -13.51 4.99 -4.56
CA THR A 17 -14.33 3.85 -4.12
C THR A 17 -14.08 2.63 -4.99
N TYR A 18 -13.68 2.84 -6.24
CA TYR A 18 -13.30 1.84 -7.24
C TYR A 18 -12.23 2.45 -8.14
N TYR A 19 -11.20 1.67 -8.46
CA TYR A 19 -10.16 2.08 -9.40
C TYR A 19 -10.59 1.75 -10.81
N ASP A 20 -10.87 2.75 -11.62
CA ASP A 20 -11.14 2.58 -13.04
C ASP A 20 -9.84 2.68 -13.85
N ILE A 21 -9.41 1.58 -14.43
CA ILE A 21 -8.20 1.49 -15.27
C ILE A 21 -8.52 1.55 -16.77
N ARG A 22 -9.80 1.58 -17.16
CA ARG A 22 -10.23 1.45 -18.57
C ARG A 22 -9.73 2.57 -19.46
N ASN A 23 -9.54 3.76 -18.90
CA ASN A 23 -9.10 4.95 -19.62
C ASN A 23 -7.66 5.36 -19.27
N ALA A 24 -6.88 4.46 -18.65
CA ALA A 24 -5.48 4.72 -18.32
C ALA A 24 -4.61 4.89 -19.60
N PRO A 25 -3.51 5.65 -19.55
CA PRO A 25 -3.07 6.43 -18.40
C PRO A 25 -3.87 7.73 -18.23
N TYR A 26 -4.20 8.06 -16.99
CA TYR A 26 -4.78 9.35 -16.63
C TYR A 26 -3.65 10.37 -16.46
N LYS A 27 -3.66 11.40 -17.28
CA LYS A 27 -2.66 12.49 -17.23
C LYS A 27 -3.18 13.65 -16.40
N GLY A 28 -2.27 14.34 -15.72
CA GLY A 28 -2.66 15.51 -14.95
C GLY A 28 -1.50 16.19 -14.22
N ILE A 29 -1.84 16.89 -13.16
CA ILE A 29 -0.92 17.77 -12.44
C ILE A 29 -0.99 17.48 -10.93
N ILE A 30 0.18 17.46 -10.31
CA ILE A 30 0.33 17.44 -8.85
C ILE A 30 0.58 18.89 -8.39
N TYR A 31 -0.29 19.34 -7.48
CA TYR A 31 -0.15 20.61 -6.79
C TYR A 31 0.23 20.37 -5.33
N THR A 32 1.26 21.06 -4.87
CA THR A 32 1.59 21.12 -3.43
C THR A 32 1.29 22.52 -2.94
N LEU A 33 0.38 22.64 -1.99
CA LEU A 33 0.02 23.91 -1.33
C LEU A 33 0.56 23.89 0.10
N SER A 34 0.91 25.09 0.61
CA SER A 34 1.38 25.24 1.99
C SER A 34 0.85 26.53 2.61
N ASP A 35 0.54 26.49 3.90
CA ASP A 35 0.28 27.67 4.73
C ASP A 35 1.51 28.13 5.53
N GLY A 36 2.67 27.49 5.26
CA GLY A 36 3.92 27.73 5.99
C GLY A 36 4.16 26.75 7.15
N THR A 37 3.13 26.02 7.59
CA THR A 37 3.22 25.01 8.65
C THR A 37 2.78 23.64 8.19
N LYS A 38 1.84 23.57 7.28
CA LYS A 38 1.28 22.36 6.71
C LYS A 38 1.41 22.37 5.20
N PHE A 39 1.46 21.18 4.64
CA PHE A 39 1.45 20.95 3.21
C PHE A 39 0.24 20.09 2.84
N TRP A 40 -0.37 20.42 1.71
CA TRP A 40 -1.44 19.63 1.11
C TRP A 40 -1.07 19.27 -0.31
N GLU A 41 -1.32 18.04 -0.67
CA GLU A 41 -1.16 17.56 -2.03
C GLU A 41 -2.51 17.37 -2.68
N TYR A 42 -2.67 17.95 -3.86
CA TYR A 42 -3.83 17.82 -4.72
C TYR A 42 -3.41 17.30 -6.07
N HIS A 43 -4.15 16.36 -6.60
CA HIS A 43 -3.98 15.88 -7.96
C HIS A 43 -5.17 16.29 -8.80
N SER A 44 -4.91 16.69 -10.05
CA SER A 44 -5.96 17.01 -11.01
C SER A 44 -5.72 16.25 -12.32
N ASN A 45 -6.80 16.01 -13.07
CA ASN A 45 -6.67 15.67 -14.49
C ASN A 45 -6.25 16.90 -15.32
N THR A 46 -5.97 16.70 -16.59
CA THR A 46 -5.37 17.76 -17.46
C THR A 46 -6.24 18.99 -17.67
N ASP A 47 -7.55 18.89 -17.51
CA ASP A 47 -8.51 19.97 -17.68
C ASP A 47 -9.05 20.53 -16.35
N ASP A 48 -8.49 20.06 -15.22
CA ASP A 48 -8.91 20.40 -13.86
C ASP A 48 -10.40 20.16 -13.56
N SER A 49 -11.08 19.34 -14.36
CA SER A 49 -12.48 18.95 -14.10
C SER A 49 -12.59 17.99 -12.89
N ILE A 50 -11.49 17.33 -12.56
CA ILE A 50 -11.35 16.48 -11.36
C ILE A 50 -10.16 17.02 -10.59
N ILE A 51 -10.38 17.42 -9.35
CA ILE A 51 -9.33 17.81 -8.40
C ILE A 51 -9.55 17.01 -7.13
N ILE A 52 -8.55 16.23 -6.75
CA ILE A 52 -8.59 15.34 -5.61
C ILE A 52 -7.57 15.81 -4.58
N ARG A 53 -7.99 15.98 -3.33
CA ARG A 53 -7.06 16.18 -2.22
C ARG A 53 -6.52 14.82 -1.80
N CYS A 54 -5.21 14.60 -2.00
CA CYS A 54 -4.58 13.31 -1.72
C CYS A 54 -4.19 13.13 -0.27
N SER A 55 -3.64 14.16 0.35
CA SER A 55 -3.23 14.07 1.75
C SER A 55 -3.02 15.46 2.37
N GLU A 56 -3.15 15.53 3.68
CA GLU A 56 -2.52 16.55 4.48
C GLU A 56 -1.12 16.00 4.82
N ILE A 57 -0.09 16.52 4.18
CA ILE A 57 1.29 16.18 4.54
C ILE A 57 1.61 16.96 5.82
N THR A 58 1.19 16.43 6.96
CA THR A 58 1.81 16.81 8.22
C THR A 58 3.23 16.23 8.16
N PRO A 59 4.28 17.01 8.39
CA PRO A 59 5.60 16.44 8.63
C PRO A 59 5.47 15.59 9.89
N VAL A 60 5.14 14.32 9.72
CA VAL A 60 5.13 13.39 10.84
C VAL A 60 6.60 13.22 11.21
N SER A 61 6.95 13.54 12.43
CA SER A 61 8.26 13.22 13.00
C SER A 61 8.37 11.69 13.16
N GLY A 62 8.37 10.99 12.04
CA GLY A 62 8.55 9.57 11.93
C GLY A 62 9.99 9.25 11.59
N LYS A 63 10.45 8.11 12.04
CA LYS A 63 11.76 7.60 11.63
C LYS A 63 11.69 7.19 10.15
N THR A 64 12.49 7.83 9.32
CA THR A 64 12.68 7.38 7.94
C THR A 64 13.42 6.04 7.95
N THR A 65 12.94 5.07 7.22
CA THR A 65 13.51 3.73 7.17
C THR A 65 13.41 3.17 5.75
N ASN A 66 14.45 2.50 5.32
CA ASN A 66 14.46 1.72 4.09
C ASN A 66 14.25 0.24 4.44
N ILE A 67 13.04 -0.26 4.15
CA ILE A 67 12.63 -1.62 4.52
C ILE A 67 13.50 -2.66 3.83
N THR A 68 13.83 -2.48 2.56
CA THR A 68 14.67 -3.42 1.80
C THR A 68 16.04 -3.57 2.44
N LYS A 69 16.67 -2.48 2.88
CA LYS A 69 17.97 -2.52 3.56
C LYS A 69 17.87 -3.17 4.94
N GLU A 70 16.90 -2.75 5.75
CA GLU A 70 16.74 -3.24 7.12
C GLU A 70 16.36 -4.73 7.19
N ALA A 71 15.48 -5.18 6.29
CA ALA A 71 15.03 -6.56 6.22
C ALA A 71 15.86 -7.44 5.27
N LYS A 72 16.88 -6.88 4.61
CA LYS A 72 17.75 -7.55 3.63
C LYS A 72 16.95 -8.23 2.50
N LEU A 73 15.93 -7.55 2.00
CA LEU A 73 15.04 -8.13 0.99
C LEU A 73 15.75 -8.42 -0.34
N ARG A 74 16.86 -7.73 -0.65
CA ARG A 74 17.67 -8.04 -1.85
C ARG A 74 18.34 -9.42 -1.80
N ASP A 75 18.50 -9.99 -0.60
CA ASP A 75 19.05 -11.34 -0.42
C ASP A 75 17.94 -12.42 -0.47
N SER A 76 16.68 -12.02 -0.65
CA SER A 76 15.55 -12.96 -0.72
C SER A 76 15.51 -13.70 -2.05
N LYS A 77 15.11 -14.96 -2.01
CA LYS A 77 14.98 -15.83 -3.19
C LYS A 77 13.60 -15.81 -3.81
N GLY A 78 12.64 -15.26 -3.10
CA GLY A 78 11.26 -15.17 -3.53
C GLY A 78 10.38 -14.55 -2.46
N VAL A 79 9.10 -14.36 -2.77
CA VAL A 79 8.10 -13.86 -1.85
C VAL A 79 6.80 -14.66 -1.98
N THR A 80 6.20 -14.98 -0.86
CA THR A 80 4.92 -15.69 -0.78
C THR A 80 3.86 -14.75 -0.21
N LEU A 81 2.72 -14.68 -0.90
CA LEU A 81 1.53 -14.02 -0.38
C LEU A 81 0.80 -14.96 0.56
N LEU A 82 0.55 -14.52 1.79
CA LEU A 82 -0.24 -15.21 2.77
C LEU A 82 -1.51 -14.42 3.08
N ARG A 83 -2.58 -15.11 3.47
CA ARG A 83 -3.83 -14.53 3.93
C ARG A 83 -4.14 -14.99 5.35
N ARG A 84 -4.67 -14.08 6.17
CA ARG A 84 -5.11 -14.43 7.51
C ARG A 84 -6.39 -15.28 7.46
N ASN A 85 -6.34 -16.41 8.10
CA ASN A 85 -7.52 -17.18 8.46
C ASN A 85 -8.11 -16.60 9.75
N PHE A 86 -9.24 -15.93 9.65
CA PHE A 86 -9.86 -15.23 10.79
C PHE A 86 -10.39 -16.17 11.87
N SER A 87 -10.65 -17.43 11.54
CA SER A 87 -11.10 -18.42 12.53
C SER A 87 -9.95 -18.91 13.41
N SER A 88 -8.76 -19.07 12.86
CA SER A 88 -7.57 -19.53 13.57
C SER A 88 -6.63 -18.39 13.99
N GLY A 89 -6.78 -17.21 13.42
CA GLY A 89 -5.88 -16.08 13.56
C GLY A 89 -4.53 -16.22 12.84
N LYS A 90 -4.29 -17.35 12.18
CA LYS A 90 -3.01 -17.67 11.53
C LYS A 90 -2.99 -17.21 10.07
N PHE A 91 -1.79 -16.90 9.59
CA PHE A 91 -1.56 -16.68 8.16
C PHE A 91 -1.35 -18.02 7.44
N GLU A 92 -1.99 -18.17 6.30
CA GLU A 92 -1.92 -19.34 5.43
C GLU A 92 -1.41 -18.93 4.06
N ALA A 93 -0.47 -19.70 3.51
CA ALA A 93 0.10 -19.44 2.20
C ALA A 93 -0.98 -19.51 1.11
N GLN A 94 -1.04 -18.50 0.26
CA GLN A 94 -1.96 -18.44 -0.86
C GLN A 94 -1.21 -18.70 -2.18
N LYS A 95 -0.17 -17.94 -2.46
CA LYS A 95 0.54 -18.01 -3.73
C LYS A 95 1.95 -17.45 -3.62
N ALA A 96 2.91 -18.12 -4.26
CA ALA A 96 4.21 -17.52 -4.55
C ALA A 96 4.06 -16.50 -5.70
N LEU A 97 4.68 -15.35 -5.56
CA LEU A 97 4.73 -14.33 -6.60
C LEU A 97 5.74 -14.73 -7.68
N THR A 98 5.58 -14.11 -8.86
CA THR A 98 6.56 -14.28 -9.94
C THR A 98 7.90 -13.64 -9.56
N PRO A 99 9.03 -14.08 -10.15
CA PRO A 99 10.32 -13.44 -9.91
C PRO A 99 10.33 -11.95 -10.30
N GLU A 100 9.56 -11.56 -11.31
CA GLU A 100 9.41 -10.17 -11.73
C GLU A 100 8.73 -9.33 -10.66
N ASP A 101 7.57 -9.78 -10.15
CA ASP A 101 6.84 -9.11 -9.08
C ASP A 101 7.64 -9.08 -7.77
N HIS A 102 8.38 -10.16 -7.46
CA HIS A 102 9.30 -10.19 -6.32
C HIS A 102 10.35 -9.08 -6.43
N ASN A 103 11.06 -8.99 -7.56
CA ASN A 103 12.09 -7.98 -7.77
C ASN A 103 11.50 -6.56 -7.70
N PHE A 104 10.32 -6.37 -8.29
CA PHE A 104 9.64 -5.09 -8.27
C PHE A 104 9.23 -4.66 -6.86
N LEU A 105 8.76 -5.59 -6.02
CA LEU A 105 8.47 -5.32 -4.60
C LEU A 105 9.73 -4.95 -3.83
N VAL A 106 10.84 -5.67 -4.05
CA VAL A 106 12.13 -5.34 -3.43
C VAL A 106 12.57 -3.92 -3.77
N ASP A 107 12.38 -3.48 -5.02
CA ASP A 107 12.72 -2.13 -5.46
C ASP A 107 11.76 -1.07 -4.87
N ILE A 108 10.46 -1.37 -4.77
CA ILE A 108 9.49 -0.47 -4.12
C ILE A 108 9.85 -0.22 -2.65
N PHE A 109 10.28 -1.26 -1.94
CA PHE A 109 10.66 -1.12 -0.53
C PHE A 109 12.08 -0.58 -0.34
N ASP A 110 12.87 -0.41 -1.43
CA ASP A 110 14.22 0.19 -1.39
C ASP A 110 14.17 1.72 -1.52
N VAL A 111 13.22 2.33 -0.82
CA VAL A 111 13.10 3.78 -0.71
C VAL A 111 13.03 4.18 0.76
N GLU A 112 13.49 5.40 1.06
CA GLU A 112 13.34 5.95 2.40
C GLU A 112 11.86 6.25 2.65
N THR A 113 11.24 5.48 3.53
CA THR A 113 9.81 5.56 3.85
C THR A 113 9.62 6.12 5.26
N ASN A 114 8.75 7.11 5.39
CA ASN A 114 8.32 7.62 6.69
C ASN A 114 7.37 6.61 7.33
N LEU A 115 7.80 6.00 8.42
CA LEU A 115 7.01 5.08 9.20
C LEU A 115 6.52 5.74 10.48
N THR A 116 5.25 5.54 10.79
CA THR A 116 4.63 5.97 12.05
C THR A 116 4.36 4.75 12.93
N THR A 117 4.08 4.95 14.20
CA THR A 117 3.67 3.86 15.08
C THR A 117 2.40 3.20 14.53
N ALA A 118 2.42 1.88 14.42
CA ALA A 118 1.29 1.13 13.91
C ALA A 118 0.07 1.25 14.82
N THR A 119 -1.10 1.45 14.21
CA THR A 119 -2.38 1.33 14.91
C THR A 119 -2.67 -0.15 15.18
N ASN A 120 -3.43 -0.44 16.23
CA ASN A 120 -3.85 -1.81 16.52
C ASN A 120 -4.85 -2.29 15.45
N CYS A 121 -4.41 -3.24 14.66
CA CYS A 121 -5.12 -3.74 13.50
C CYS A 121 -4.83 -5.21 13.25
N ASN A 122 -5.87 -5.99 12.93
CA ASN A 122 -5.69 -7.32 12.35
C ASN A 122 -5.52 -7.17 10.85
N THR A 123 -4.33 -7.40 10.37
CA THR A 123 -4.01 -7.33 8.95
C THR A 123 -4.57 -8.56 8.20
N ILE A 124 -4.99 -8.37 6.95
CA ILE A 124 -5.60 -9.43 6.14
C ILE A 124 -4.54 -10.23 5.37
N PHE A 125 -3.53 -9.54 4.85
CA PHE A 125 -2.50 -10.16 4.01
C PHE A 125 -1.10 -9.93 4.58
N LYS A 126 -0.19 -10.80 4.15
CA LYS A 126 1.23 -10.73 4.48
C LYS A 126 2.05 -11.13 3.25
N LEU A 127 3.11 -10.40 3.00
CA LEU A 127 4.22 -10.81 2.14
C LEU A 127 5.30 -11.40 3.03
N ASP A 128 5.66 -12.63 2.78
CA ASP A 128 6.75 -13.35 3.45
C ASP A 128 7.88 -13.54 2.44
N PHE A 129 8.96 -12.79 2.65
CA PHE A 129 10.15 -12.85 1.81
C PHE A 129 11.09 -13.94 2.33
N ASP A 130 11.50 -14.85 1.47
CA ASP A 130 12.52 -15.87 1.77
C ASP A 130 13.91 -15.21 1.87
N ALA A 131 14.09 -14.42 2.91
CA ALA A 131 15.29 -13.65 3.21
C ALA A 131 15.94 -14.12 4.51
N PRO A 132 17.27 -14.01 4.68
CA PRO A 132 17.99 -14.51 5.85
C PRO A 132 17.78 -13.66 7.11
N GLY A 133 16.98 -12.60 7.04
CA GLY A 133 16.75 -11.65 8.13
C GLY A 133 15.58 -12.02 9.04
N ARG A 134 15.55 -11.38 10.21
CA ARG A 134 14.32 -11.20 10.99
C ARG A 134 13.63 -9.95 10.45
N ARG A 135 12.32 -9.89 10.36
CA ARG A 135 11.52 -8.77 9.82
C ARG A 135 11.37 -8.76 8.29
N ASN A 136 11.51 -9.92 7.69
CA ASN A 136 11.25 -10.16 6.27
C ASN A 136 9.75 -10.30 5.94
N GLU A 137 8.89 -10.16 6.95
CA GLU A 137 7.44 -10.20 6.80
C GLU A 137 6.88 -8.78 6.77
N ILE A 138 6.06 -8.48 5.76
CA ILE A 138 5.38 -7.21 5.59
C ILE A 138 3.88 -7.48 5.55
N GLU A 139 3.14 -6.98 6.52
CA GLU A 139 1.69 -7.13 6.59
C GLU A 139 1.00 -5.92 5.97
N PHE A 140 -0.21 -6.10 5.45
CA PHE A 140 -0.96 -5.01 4.83
C PHE A 140 -2.45 -5.26 4.83
N ILE A 141 -3.20 -4.18 4.59
CA ILE A 141 -4.66 -4.08 4.65
C ILE A 141 -5.22 -4.47 6.02
N CYS A 142 -5.76 -3.48 6.69
CA CYS A 142 -6.46 -3.64 7.95
C CYS A 142 -7.88 -4.18 7.75
N GLU A 143 -8.32 -5.12 8.58
CA GLU A 143 -9.69 -5.65 8.52
C GLU A 143 -10.77 -4.58 8.72
N LYS A 144 -10.44 -3.50 9.46
CA LYS A 144 -11.35 -2.38 9.72
C LYS A 144 -11.40 -1.37 8.60
N ASP A 145 -10.36 -1.32 7.77
CA ASP A 145 -10.23 -0.40 6.65
C ASP A 145 -9.52 -1.06 5.46
N TYR A 146 -10.21 -2.02 4.86
CA TYR A 146 -9.66 -2.79 3.73
C TYR A 146 -9.55 -2.01 2.42
N LYS A 147 -10.00 -0.76 2.39
CA LYS A 147 -9.83 0.14 1.23
C LYS A 147 -8.49 0.85 1.24
N ALA A 148 -7.88 0.99 2.42
CA ALA A 148 -6.57 1.60 2.55
C ALA A 148 -5.48 0.53 2.48
N PHE A 149 -4.58 0.64 1.52
CA PHE A 149 -3.38 -0.18 1.46
C PHE A 149 -2.36 0.34 2.47
N ASP A 150 -2.65 0.16 3.75
CA ASP A 150 -1.69 0.40 4.81
C ASP A 150 -0.75 -0.80 4.92
N LEU A 151 0.53 -0.50 4.91
CA LEU A 151 1.62 -1.41 5.16
C LEU A 151 1.95 -1.39 6.65
N PHE A 152 2.18 -2.57 7.22
CA PHE A 152 2.59 -2.75 8.60
C PHE A 152 3.89 -3.55 8.63
N TRP A 153 4.90 -2.97 9.24
CA TRP A 153 6.22 -3.58 9.34
C TRP A 153 6.88 -3.24 10.68
N SER A 154 7.25 -4.27 11.42
CA SER A 154 8.00 -4.13 12.69
C SER A 154 7.35 -3.16 13.71
N GLY A 155 6.02 -3.21 13.85
CA GLY A 155 5.26 -2.35 14.78
C GLY A 155 5.07 -0.90 14.28
N MET A 156 5.40 -0.64 13.03
CA MET A 156 5.21 0.65 12.37
C MET A 156 4.29 0.50 11.16
N GLN A 157 3.75 1.60 10.66
CA GLN A 157 2.87 1.63 9.49
C GLN A 157 3.21 2.77 8.53
N ALA A 158 2.86 2.56 7.26
CA ALA A 158 2.88 3.57 6.20
C ALA A 158 1.78 3.33 5.19
N LYS A 159 1.42 4.36 4.41
CA LYS A 159 0.59 4.20 3.21
C LYS A 159 1.42 3.58 2.09
N ALA A 160 0.92 2.53 1.46
CA ALA A 160 1.64 1.81 0.41
C ALA A 160 0.72 1.38 -0.76
N PRO A 161 0.06 2.34 -1.44
CA PRO A 161 -0.90 2.02 -2.51
C PRO A 161 -0.26 1.27 -3.69
N VAL A 162 1.03 1.52 -3.96
CA VAL A 162 1.75 0.85 -5.05
C VAL A 162 1.86 -0.66 -4.84
N VAL A 163 1.97 -1.12 -3.59
CA VAL A 163 1.98 -2.55 -3.27
C VAL A 163 0.68 -3.22 -3.72
N GLY A 164 -0.45 -2.53 -3.57
CA GLY A 164 -1.76 -3.03 -3.98
C GLY A 164 -1.87 -3.34 -5.48
N ARG A 165 -1.17 -2.58 -6.32
CA ARG A 165 -1.15 -2.83 -7.77
C ARG A 165 -0.47 -4.15 -8.12
N ILE A 166 0.62 -4.47 -7.43
CA ILE A 166 1.38 -5.69 -7.69
C ILE A 166 0.65 -6.92 -7.18
N ILE A 167 0.11 -6.83 -5.96
CA ILE A 167 -0.56 -7.97 -5.35
C ILE A 167 -2.00 -8.15 -5.82
N GLY A 168 -2.64 -7.11 -6.39
CA GLY A 168 -4.01 -7.14 -6.87
C GLY A 168 -4.34 -8.37 -7.74
N PRO A 169 -3.54 -8.71 -8.76
CA PRO A 169 -3.74 -9.89 -9.60
C PRO A 169 -3.70 -11.22 -8.82
N TYR A 170 -3.01 -11.26 -7.69
CA TYR A 170 -2.94 -12.45 -6.83
C TYR A 170 -4.12 -12.55 -5.85
N LEU A 171 -4.87 -11.46 -5.66
CA LEU A 171 -6.07 -11.42 -4.81
C LEU A 171 -7.34 -11.84 -5.56
N THR A 172 -7.33 -11.83 -6.90
CA THR A 172 -8.47 -12.21 -7.73
C THR A 172 -8.81 -13.69 -7.54
N GLY A 173 -10.08 -13.96 -7.20
CA GLY A 173 -10.57 -15.31 -6.87
C GLY A 173 -10.82 -15.56 -5.38
N ASN A 174 -10.30 -14.70 -4.51
CA ASN A 174 -10.63 -14.69 -3.09
C ASN A 174 -11.26 -13.34 -2.76
N PRO A 175 -12.59 -13.20 -2.76
CA PRO A 175 -13.22 -11.95 -2.37
C PRO A 175 -12.73 -11.54 -0.99
N ILE A 176 -12.33 -10.28 -0.85
CA ILE A 176 -12.07 -9.69 0.47
C ILE A 176 -13.31 -10.00 1.32
N PRO A 177 -13.18 -10.60 2.50
CA PRO A 177 -14.33 -10.94 3.30
C PRO A 177 -15.17 -9.68 3.54
N THR A 178 -16.40 -9.68 3.05
CA THR A 178 -17.35 -8.66 3.48
C THR A 178 -17.57 -8.88 4.97
N LEU A 179 -17.22 -7.88 5.78
CA LEU A 179 -17.54 -7.89 7.19
C LEU A 179 -19.03 -8.22 7.35
N PRO A 180 -19.41 -9.11 8.28
CA PRO A 180 -20.81 -9.33 8.58
C PRO A 180 -21.41 -7.97 8.91
N LYS A 181 -22.49 -7.60 8.19
CA LYS A 181 -23.25 -6.39 8.52
C LYS A 181 -23.61 -6.53 9.99
N SER A 182 -23.14 -5.58 10.81
CA SER A 182 -23.67 -5.45 12.18
C SER A 182 -25.17 -5.29 12.05
N THR A 183 -25.91 -6.30 12.45
CA THR A 183 -27.36 -6.22 12.61
C THR A 183 -27.63 -5.21 13.72
N PRO A 184 -28.56 -4.25 13.51
CA PRO A 184 -28.87 -3.22 14.48
C PRO A 184 -29.38 -3.79 15.80
#